data_3f839fdd5565ccd31ae4011d2916887f
#
_entry.id   3f839fdd5565ccd31ae4011d2916887f
#
_cell.length_a   1.000
_cell.length_b   1.000
_cell.length_c   1.000
_cell.angle_alpha   90.00
_cell.angle_beta   90.00
_cell.angle_gamma   90.00
#
_symmetry.space_group_name_H-M   'P 1'
#
loop_
_entity.id
_entity.type
_entity.pdbx_description
1 polymer ?
#
loop_
_entity_poly.entity_id
_entity_poly.type
_entity_poly.pdbx_seq_one_letter_code
_entity_poly.pdbx_strand_id
1 'polypeptide(L)'
;MKSVLGRRTRLLAATTATAGLVLVAAGCSSSDSGGKTTVKGVHLVKAGQLTTCTHLPYPPFQSEINGKVQGFDVSLIDLVAKDLGVKQQILDTPFENFKTGAFLNSGQCDLAAAGMTITAERKKNVDFSDPYFEATQAVLVDKSSGITSLADVKTKGKKLGAQAQTTGEDYVKSKGFDPVSFASSDAVLNGLRTGQVQAVVIDYPVVQGWLKDKANADKFKVVDNLKTGEQYGFTVKKGNTALREAIDKALKQAKADGTYKKLYEQWIGPYDSSVASPAAS
;
A
#
# COMPACT_ATOMS: atom_id res chain seq x y z
N MET A 1 -69.72 24.44 -3.25
CA MET A 1 -71.07 24.24 -2.60
C MET A 1 -70.78 23.66 -1.23
N LYS A 2 -70.99 24.48 -0.22
CA LYS A 2 -71.86 24.32 0.96
C LYS A 2 -71.45 23.14 1.85
N SER A 3 -70.86 23.37 3.02
CA SER A 3 -71.45 23.75 4.34
C SER A 3 -71.71 22.47 5.15
N VAL A 4 -71.63 22.27 6.47
CA VAL A 4 -71.84 23.13 7.62
C VAL A 4 -71.36 22.27 8.85
N LEU A 5 -70.57 22.82 9.72
CA LEU A 5 -70.88 23.11 11.15
C LEU A 5 -71.48 22.00 12.00
N GLY A 6 -70.88 21.69 13.12
CA GLY A 6 -71.43 20.91 14.24
C GLY A 6 -70.59 20.93 15.48
N ARG A 7 -70.67 22.01 16.21
CA ARG A 7 -70.19 22.25 17.57
C ARG A 7 -70.98 21.45 18.57
N ARG A 8 -70.42 20.72 19.51
CA ARG A 8 -70.99 20.54 20.86
C ARG A 8 -69.95 20.30 21.92
N THR A 9 -69.82 21.28 22.73
CA THR A 9 -69.20 21.29 24.08
C THR A 9 -70.01 20.45 25.08
N ARG A 10 -69.37 19.71 25.91
CA ARG A 10 -69.77 19.49 27.32
C ARG A 10 -68.59 19.25 28.26
N LEU A 11 -68.71 19.96 29.40
CA LEU A 11 -67.76 20.07 30.48
C LEU A 11 -67.89 18.89 31.48
N LEU A 12 -66.77 18.80 32.28
CA LEU A 12 -66.63 18.38 33.69
C LEU A 12 -66.59 16.89 34.00
N ALA A 13 -65.45 16.45 34.54
CA ALA A 13 -65.32 16.13 35.98
C ALA A 13 -63.83 15.86 36.31
N ALA A 14 -63.38 16.58 37.31
CA ALA A 14 -62.08 16.41 37.93
C ALA A 14 -62.13 15.20 38.91
N THR A 15 -61.11 14.31 38.82
CA THR A 15 -60.72 13.44 39.93
C THR A 15 -59.21 13.41 40.03
N THR A 16 -58.70 13.98 41.08
CA THR A 16 -57.34 13.91 41.54
C THR A 16 -57.03 12.49 42.01
N ALA A 17 -56.06 11.83 41.37
CA ALA A 17 -55.40 10.64 41.92
C ALA A 17 -53.90 10.85 41.86
N THR A 18 -53.30 11.12 43.01
CA THR A 18 -51.88 11.06 43.29
C THR A 18 -51.43 9.62 43.14
N ALA A 19 -50.59 9.32 42.15
CA ALA A 19 -49.90 8.07 42.09
C ALA A 19 -48.43 8.35 41.75
N GLY A 20 -47.58 7.78 42.58
CA GLY A 20 -46.15 8.05 42.68
C GLY A 20 -45.34 7.83 41.42
N LEU A 21 -44.47 8.78 41.18
CA LEU A 21 -43.47 8.76 40.11
C LEU A 21 -42.31 7.80 40.51
N VAL A 22 -42.40 6.55 40.09
CA VAL A 22 -41.23 5.66 40.07
C VAL A 22 -40.41 6.02 38.84
N LEU A 23 -39.36 6.79 39.07
CA LEU A 23 -38.30 6.97 38.06
C LEU A 23 -37.57 5.63 37.88
N VAL A 24 -37.99 4.80 36.95
CA VAL A 24 -37.13 3.76 36.39
C VAL A 24 -36.13 4.48 35.49
N ALA A 25 -34.94 4.75 36.01
CA ALA A 25 -33.79 5.07 35.23
C ALA A 25 -33.44 3.84 34.36
N ALA A 26 -34.08 3.74 33.19
CA ALA A 26 -33.61 2.85 32.15
C ALA A 26 -32.23 3.39 31.71
N GLY A 27 -31.19 2.90 32.39
CA GLY A 27 -29.83 3.03 31.91
C GLY A 27 -29.75 2.36 30.54
N CYS A 28 -29.85 3.14 29.47
CA CYS A 28 -29.33 2.74 28.17
C CYS A 28 -27.82 2.55 28.31
N SER A 29 -27.41 1.36 28.76
CA SER A 29 -26.08 0.88 28.44
C SER A 29 -26.08 0.62 26.93
N SER A 30 -25.84 1.66 26.15
CA SER A 30 -25.29 1.51 24.82
C SER A 30 -23.99 0.74 25.03
N SER A 31 -24.02 -0.56 24.78
CA SER A 31 -22.82 -1.37 24.55
C SER A 31 -22.14 -0.75 23.36
N ASP A 32 -21.32 0.25 23.63
CA ASP A 32 -20.36 0.78 22.69
C ASP A 32 -19.39 -0.36 22.39
N SER A 33 -19.69 -1.09 21.31
CA SER A 33 -18.79 -2.07 20.71
C SER A 33 -17.61 -1.37 20.03
N GLY A 34 -17.34 -0.12 20.39
CA GLY A 34 -16.19 0.66 19.96
C GLY A 34 -14.93 0.05 20.57
N GLY A 35 -14.30 -0.86 19.82
CA GLY A 35 -12.95 -1.31 20.13
C GLY A 35 -12.05 -0.08 20.36
N LYS A 36 -11.02 -0.23 21.18
CA LYS A 36 -10.08 0.86 21.46
C LYS A 36 -9.36 1.23 20.17
N THR A 37 -9.41 2.49 19.75
CA THR A 37 -8.61 3.03 18.64
C THR A 37 -7.12 3.15 18.99
N THR A 38 -6.77 3.11 20.27
CA THR A 38 -5.38 3.10 20.74
C THR A 38 -5.03 1.72 21.31
N VAL A 39 -4.05 1.05 20.70
CA VAL A 39 -3.54 -0.26 21.09
C VAL A 39 -2.03 -0.19 21.26
N LYS A 40 -1.51 -0.65 22.42
CA LYS A 40 -0.07 -0.62 22.76
C LYS A 40 0.59 0.75 22.50
N GLY A 41 -0.13 1.85 22.73
CA GLY A 41 0.35 3.22 22.49
C GLY A 41 0.21 3.72 21.04
N VAL A 42 -0.20 2.85 20.10
CA VAL A 42 -0.44 3.21 18.70
C VAL A 42 -1.90 3.61 18.51
N HIS A 43 -2.12 4.80 17.98
CA HIS A 43 -3.46 5.25 17.60
C HIS A 43 -3.77 4.79 16.17
N LEU A 44 -4.89 4.09 16.00
CA LEU A 44 -5.35 3.57 14.71
C LEU A 44 -6.55 4.38 14.20
N VAL A 45 -6.66 4.50 12.89
CA VAL A 45 -7.80 5.16 12.21
C VAL A 45 -9.11 4.43 12.49
N LYS A 46 -9.03 3.10 12.64
CA LYS A 46 -10.20 2.28 12.92
C LYS A 46 -9.92 1.26 14.02
N ALA A 47 -10.84 1.21 15.00
CA ALA A 47 -10.72 0.30 16.11
C ALA A 47 -10.58 -1.16 15.67
N GLY A 48 -9.58 -1.87 16.22
CA GLY A 48 -9.32 -3.28 15.95
C GLY A 48 -8.75 -3.60 14.57
N GLN A 49 -8.40 -2.58 13.76
CA GLN A 49 -7.87 -2.75 12.43
C GLN A 49 -6.63 -1.89 12.23
N LEU A 50 -5.60 -2.46 11.60
CA LEU A 50 -4.46 -1.74 11.05
C LEU A 50 -4.74 -1.53 9.56
N THR A 51 -5.16 -0.33 9.18
CA THR A 51 -5.54 0.00 7.81
C THR A 51 -4.29 0.33 7.00
N THR A 52 -4.00 -0.52 6.02
CA THR A 52 -2.83 -0.43 5.14
C THR A 52 -3.26 0.02 3.75
N CYS A 53 -2.86 1.21 3.34
CA CYS A 53 -2.97 1.63 1.94
C CYS A 53 -1.89 0.93 1.11
N THR A 54 -2.30 0.45 -0.07
CA THR A 54 -1.40 -0.15 -1.04
C THR A 54 -1.82 0.23 -2.46
N HIS A 55 -1.04 -0.14 -3.46
CA HIS A 55 -1.40 -0.02 -4.87
C HIS A 55 -1.30 -1.39 -5.55
N LEU A 56 -2.38 -1.83 -6.16
CA LEU A 56 -2.48 -3.17 -6.75
C LEU A 56 -2.53 -3.12 -8.28
N PRO A 57 -1.98 -4.15 -8.93
CA PRO A 57 -1.07 -5.15 -8.38
C PRO A 57 0.40 -4.69 -8.43
N TYR A 58 1.23 -5.19 -7.53
CA TYR A 58 2.68 -4.97 -7.56
C TYR A 58 3.42 -6.23 -7.07
N PRO A 59 3.37 -7.33 -7.85
CA PRO A 59 4.01 -8.56 -7.45
C PRO A 59 5.54 -8.41 -7.42
N PRO A 60 6.23 -9.05 -6.48
CA PRO A 60 5.78 -10.01 -5.47
C PRO A 60 5.40 -9.38 -4.12
N PHE A 61 5.32 -8.04 -4.02
CA PHE A 61 5.10 -7.32 -2.77
C PHE A 61 3.62 -7.30 -2.35
N GLN A 62 2.70 -7.00 -3.27
CA GLN A 62 1.26 -7.05 -3.06
C GLN A 62 0.51 -7.33 -4.36
N SER A 63 -0.39 -8.30 -4.31
CA SER A 63 -1.26 -8.67 -5.44
C SER A 63 -2.48 -9.42 -4.94
N GLU A 64 -3.57 -9.34 -5.68
CA GLU A 64 -4.72 -10.18 -5.42
C GLU A 64 -4.47 -11.60 -5.95
N ILE A 65 -4.55 -12.59 -5.07
CA ILE A 65 -4.38 -14.00 -5.38
C ILE A 65 -5.58 -14.73 -4.77
N ASN A 66 -6.41 -15.36 -5.61
CA ASN A 66 -7.62 -16.06 -5.18
C ASN A 66 -8.56 -15.22 -4.30
N GLY A 67 -8.80 -13.96 -4.68
CA GLY A 67 -9.69 -13.04 -3.96
C GLY A 67 -9.11 -12.47 -2.66
N LYS A 68 -7.81 -12.66 -2.40
CA LYS A 68 -7.12 -12.11 -1.23
C LYS A 68 -5.88 -11.34 -1.65
N VAL A 69 -5.67 -10.19 -1.06
CA VAL A 69 -4.42 -9.45 -1.25
C VAL A 69 -3.33 -10.12 -0.43
N GLN A 70 -2.25 -10.50 -1.09
CA GLN A 70 -1.11 -11.23 -0.53
C GLN A 70 0.19 -10.73 -1.15
N GLY A 71 1.31 -11.00 -0.48
CA GLY A 71 2.65 -10.66 -0.96
C GLY A 71 3.60 -10.37 0.19
N PHE A 72 4.81 -9.97 -0.15
CA PHE A 72 5.87 -9.75 0.83
C PHE A 72 5.54 -8.61 1.79
N ASP A 73 5.13 -7.46 1.26
CA ASP A 73 4.74 -6.29 2.05
C ASP A 73 3.55 -6.61 2.97
N VAL A 74 2.53 -7.26 2.40
CA VAL A 74 1.34 -7.68 3.15
C VAL A 74 1.72 -8.58 4.31
N SER A 75 2.57 -9.58 4.06
CA SER A 75 3.00 -10.53 5.08
C SER A 75 3.83 -9.88 6.20
N LEU A 76 4.66 -8.91 5.88
CA LEU A 76 5.43 -8.16 6.90
C LEU A 76 4.51 -7.29 7.76
N ILE A 77 3.51 -6.63 7.18
CA ILE A 77 2.55 -5.83 7.96
C ILE A 77 1.57 -6.71 8.75
N ASP A 78 1.28 -7.94 8.30
CA ASP A 78 0.54 -8.92 9.11
C ASP A 78 1.26 -9.24 10.44
N LEU A 79 2.60 -9.23 10.46
CA LEU A 79 3.37 -9.39 11.69
C LEU A 79 3.15 -8.20 12.64
N VAL A 80 3.11 -6.97 12.10
CA VAL A 80 2.83 -5.76 12.88
C VAL A 80 1.41 -5.80 13.44
N ALA A 81 0.42 -6.14 12.62
CA ALA A 81 -0.98 -6.26 13.05
C ALA A 81 -1.14 -7.32 14.16
N LYS A 82 -0.48 -8.48 14.00
CA LYS A 82 -0.45 -9.55 15.00
C LYS A 82 0.18 -9.07 16.31
N ASP A 83 1.32 -8.38 16.27
CA ASP A 83 1.96 -7.85 17.48
C ASP A 83 1.07 -6.82 18.19
N LEU A 84 0.37 -5.98 17.43
CA LEU A 84 -0.60 -5.03 17.97
C LEU A 84 -1.89 -5.70 18.48
N GLY A 85 -2.17 -6.95 18.10
CA GLY A 85 -3.41 -7.67 18.48
C GLY A 85 -4.63 -7.21 17.66
N VAL A 86 -4.42 -6.75 16.44
CA VAL A 86 -5.46 -6.28 15.51
C VAL A 86 -5.40 -7.03 14.17
N LYS A 87 -6.36 -6.78 13.28
CA LYS A 87 -6.35 -7.35 11.94
C LYS A 87 -5.85 -6.32 10.93
N GLN A 88 -5.03 -6.74 9.98
CA GLN A 88 -4.70 -5.91 8.82
C GLN A 88 -5.93 -5.77 7.92
N GLN A 89 -6.23 -4.54 7.51
CA GLN A 89 -7.23 -4.22 6.50
C GLN A 89 -6.53 -3.50 5.35
N ILE A 90 -6.60 -4.05 4.16
CA ILE A 90 -5.94 -3.48 2.99
C ILE A 90 -6.92 -2.60 2.23
N LEU A 91 -6.44 -1.43 1.80
CA LEU A 91 -7.14 -0.47 0.97
C LEU A 91 -6.30 -0.19 -0.28
N ASP A 92 -6.81 -0.59 -1.45
CA ASP A 92 -6.19 -0.27 -2.72
C ASP A 92 -6.43 1.20 -3.07
N THR A 93 -5.36 1.89 -3.45
CA THR A 93 -5.38 3.34 -3.69
C THR A 93 -4.42 3.71 -4.83
N PRO A 94 -4.70 4.78 -5.60
CA PRO A 94 -3.80 5.25 -6.65
C PRO A 94 -2.39 5.59 -6.12
N PHE A 95 -1.35 5.14 -6.83
CA PHE A 95 0.05 5.29 -6.38
C PHE A 95 0.50 6.74 -6.24
N GLU A 96 0.00 7.63 -7.08
CA GLU A 96 0.36 9.06 -7.07
C GLU A 96 0.18 9.76 -5.71
N ASN A 97 -0.75 9.27 -4.89
CA ASN A 97 -1.04 9.86 -3.59
C ASN A 97 -0.06 9.43 -2.47
N PHE A 98 0.76 8.41 -2.72
CA PHE A 98 1.77 7.96 -1.75
C PHE A 98 2.90 8.98 -1.59
N LYS A 99 3.32 9.63 -2.68
CA LYS A 99 4.39 10.63 -2.69
C LYS A 99 4.05 11.83 -1.81
N THR A 100 2.78 12.23 -1.74
CA THR A 100 2.31 13.38 -0.96
C THR A 100 1.89 13.03 0.46
N GLY A 101 1.74 11.74 0.78
CA GLY A 101 1.18 11.29 2.04
C GLY A 101 -0.30 11.66 2.24
N ALA A 102 -1.04 11.97 1.18
CA ALA A 102 -2.42 12.46 1.26
C ALA A 102 -3.34 11.50 2.02
N PHE A 103 -3.23 10.19 1.79
CA PHE A 103 -4.04 9.18 2.48
C PHE A 103 -3.77 9.09 3.98
N LEU A 104 -2.49 9.23 4.36
CA LEU A 104 -2.07 9.21 5.75
C LEU A 104 -2.53 10.48 6.46
N ASN A 105 -2.43 11.63 5.78
CA ASN A 105 -2.81 12.92 6.33
C ASN A 105 -4.33 13.06 6.49
N SER A 106 -5.11 12.48 5.59
CA SER A 106 -6.59 12.47 5.66
C SER A 106 -7.14 11.45 6.65
N GLY A 107 -6.30 10.55 7.20
CA GLY A 107 -6.76 9.50 8.09
C GLY A 107 -7.50 8.37 7.37
N GLN A 108 -7.26 8.15 6.10
CA GLN A 108 -7.78 6.98 5.38
C GLN A 108 -7.05 5.70 5.78
N CYS A 109 -5.75 5.80 6.05
CA CYS A 109 -4.90 4.68 6.39
C CYS A 109 -4.00 5.02 7.57
N ASP A 110 -3.61 3.99 8.32
CA ASP A 110 -2.60 4.08 9.37
C ASP A 110 -1.18 4.13 8.78
N LEU A 111 -0.96 3.32 7.76
CA LEU A 111 0.32 3.21 7.06
C LEU A 111 0.12 2.93 5.56
N ALA A 112 1.21 3.03 4.80
CA ALA A 112 1.24 2.54 3.43
C ALA A 112 2.37 1.52 3.21
N ALA A 113 2.05 0.47 2.43
CA ALA A 113 2.93 -0.61 2.03
C ALA A 113 2.76 -0.85 0.53
N ALA A 114 3.74 -0.44 -0.28
CA ALA A 114 3.63 -0.42 -1.73
C ALA A 114 4.99 -0.50 -2.44
N GLY A 115 5.97 -1.25 -1.90
CA GLY A 115 7.34 -1.28 -2.44
C GLY A 115 7.94 0.12 -2.52
N MET A 116 7.77 0.92 -1.48
CA MET A 116 8.02 2.37 -1.57
C MET A 116 9.46 2.74 -1.27
N THR A 117 10.19 3.20 -2.28
CA THR A 117 11.58 3.67 -2.12
C THR A 117 11.67 4.84 -1.16
N ILE A 118 12.57 4.74 -0.21
CA ILE A 118 12.93 5.81 0.73
C ILE A 118 13.70 6.88 -0.03
N THR A 119 13.12 8.08 -0.17
CA THR A 119 13.78 9.23 -0.80
C THR A 119 13.71 10.47 0.08
N ALA A 120 14.68 11.38 -0.08
CA ALA A 120 14.67 12.65 0.64
C ALA A 120 13.42 13.49 0.33
N GLU A 121 12.89 13.40 -0.90
CA GLU A 121 11.68 14.11 -1.28
C GLU A 121 10.44 13.56 -0.56
N ARG A 122 10.28 12.24 -0.55
CA ARG A 122 9.16 11.57 0.13
C ARG A 122 9.21 11.78 1.65
N LYS A 123 10.42 11.77 2.24
CA LYS A 123 10.65 12.09 3.66
C LYS A 123 10.18 13.48 4.08
N LYS A 124 9.94 14.41 3.17
CA LYS A 124 9.34 15.71 3.50
C LYS A 124 7.88 15.58 3.91
N ASN A 125 7.15 14.61 3.35
CA ASN A 125 5.71 14.46 3.49
C ASN A 125 5.29 13.33 4.44
N VAL A 126 6.11 12.29 4.57
CA VAL A 126 5.83 11.08 5.37
C VAL A 126 7.06 10.68 6.18
N ASP A 127 6.86 9.87 7.22
CA ASP A 127 7.96 9.18 7.89
C ASP A 127 8.04 7.73 7.40
N PHE A 128 9.26 7.20 7.34
CA PHE A 128 9.53 5.84 6.92
C PHE A 128 9.95 4.96 8.10
N SER A 129 9.60 3.69 8.04
CA SER A 129 10.21 2.65 8.85
C SER A 129 11.70 2.50 8.53
N ASP A 130 12.41 1.69 9.31
CA ASP A 130 13.69 1.14 8.90
C ASP A 130 13.55 0.44 7.54
N PRO A 131 14.61 0.44 6.71
CA PRO A 131 14.55 -0.22 5.42
C PRO A 131 14.37 -1.74 5.59
N TYR A 132 13.45 -2.29 4.77
CA TYR A 132 13.17 -3.72 4.82
C TYR A 132 13.58 -4.49 3.56
N PHE A 133 13.87 -3.80 2.45
CA PHE A 133 14.23 -4.43 1.18
C PHE A 133 15.18 -3.54 0.38
N GLU A 134 16.18 -4.13 -0.31
CA GLU A 134 16.97 -3.44 -1.32
C GLU A 134 16.44 -3.74 -2.70
N ALA A 135 16.19 -2.69 -3.48
CA ALA A 135 15.68 -2.79 -4.83
C ALA A 135 16.66 -2.21 -5.85
N THR A 136 16.55 -2.69 -7.07
CA THR A 136 17.22 -2.13 -8.24
C THR A 136 16.19 -1.94 -9.34
N GLN A 137 16.48 -1.08 -10.30
CA GLN A 137 15.64 -0.91 -11.49
C GLN A 137 16.07 -1.88 -12.59
N ALA A 138 15.14 -2.36 -13.39
CA ALA A 138 15.41 -3.21 -14.53
C ALA A 138 14.91 -2.61 -15.84
N VAL A 139 15.62 -2.85 -16.91
CA VAL A 139 15.18 -2.58 -18.27
C VAL A 139 14.66 -3.89 -18.87
N LEU A 140 13.35 -4.00 -19.06
CA LEU A 140 12.69 -5.13 -19.71
C LEU A 140 12.31 -4.75 -21.14
N VAL A 141 12.59 -5.63 -22.09
CA VAL A 141 12.34 -5.39 -23.52
C VAL A 141 11.71 -6.60 -24.18
N ASP A 142 11.02 -6.39 -25.29
CA ASP A 142 10.65 -7.48 -26.21
C ASP A 142 11.95 -8.07 -26.82
N LYS A 143 12.05 -9.41 -26.82
CA LYS A 143 13.23 -10.12 -27.34
C LYS A 143 13.50 -9.81 -28.82
N SER A 144 12.43 -9.51 -29.58
CA SER A 144 12.51 -9.15 -31.00
C SER A 144 12.88 -7.69 -31.27
N SER A 145 12.93 -6.84 -30.22
CA SER A 145 13.16 -5.39 -30.37
C SER A 145 14.56 -5.01 -30.86
N GLY A 146 15.53 -5.93 -30.74
CA GLY A 146 16.93 -5.66 -31.00
C GLY A 146 17.60 -4.75 -29.96
N ILE A 147 16.91 -4.39 -28.87
CA ILE A 147 17.44 -3.58 -27.76
C ILE A 147 18.30 -4.46 -26.86
N THR A 148 19.51 -4.00 -26.53
CA THR A 148 20.46 -4.73 -25.67
C THR A 148 20.88 -3.95 -24.41
N SER A 149 20.50 -2.66 -24.33
CA SER A 149 20.76 -1.80 -23.17
C SER A 149 19.75 -0.66 -23.10
N LEU A 150 19.69 0.08 -21.97
CA LEU A 150 18.90 1.30 -21.86
C LEU A 150 19.31 2.34 -22.92
N ALA A 151 20.61 2.47 -23.23
CA ALA A 151 21.09 3.41 -24.23
C ALA A 151 20.56 3.11 -25.65
N ASP A 152 20.38 1.83 -25.99
CA ASP A 152 19.83 1.41 -27.26
C ASP A 152 18.40 1.93 -27.51
N VAL A 153 17.62 2.11 -26.46
CA VAL A 153 16.26 2.65 -26.58
C VAL A 153 16.29 4.01 -27.28
N LYS A 154 17.23 4.87 -26.86
CA LYS A 154 17.39 6.22 -27.43
C LYS A 154 18.03 6.18 -28.81
N THR A 155 19.13 5.45 -28.98
CA THR A 155 19.87 5.41 -30.25
C THR A 155 19.08 4.76 -31.37
N LYS A 156 18.16 3.86 -31.04
CA LYS A 156 17.28 3.19 -32.04
C LYS A 156 15.90 3.84 -32.14
N GLY A 157 15.67 5.00 -31.53
CA GLY A 157 14.41 5.73 -31.61
C GLY A 157 13.21 4.94 -31.05
N LYS A 158 13.43 4.09 -30.04
CA LYS A 158 12.40 3.26 -29.43
C LYS A 158 11.72 3.97 -28.28
N LYS A 159 10.44 3.64 -28.02
CA LYS A 159 9.67 4.20 -26.89
C LYS A 159 9.97 3.44 -25.61
N LEU A 160 10.20 4.21 -24.55
CA LEU A 160 10.38 3.70 -23.18
C LEU A 160 9.11 3.95 -22.38
N GLY A 161 8.68 2.98 -21.57
CA GLY A 161 7.60 3.13 -20.60
C GLY A 161 8.12 3.07 -19.17
N ALA A 162 7.44 3.76 -18.27
CA ALA A 162 7.66 3.67 -16.82
C ALA A 162 6.35 3.90 -16.07
N GLN A 163 6.26 3.45 -14.82
CA GLN A 163 5.12 3.80 -13.98
C GLN A 163 5.29 5.23 -13.47
N ALA A 164 4.21 6.00 -13.55
CA ALA A 164 4.17 7.40 -13.12
C ALA A 164 4.50 7.55 -11.61
N GLN A 165 5.17 8.64 -11.27
CA GLN A 165 5.51 9.02 -9.88
C GLN A 165 6.46 8.04 -9.15
N THR A 166 7.13 7.15 -9.88
CA THR A 166 8.11 6.21 -9.34
C THR A 166 9.53 6.73 -9.49
N THR A 167 10.44 6.16 -8.71
CA THR A 167 11.88 6.42 -8.83
C THR A 167 12.45 5.89 -10.15
N GLY A 168 11.85 4.84 -10.73
CA GLY A 168 12.18 4.36 -12.07
C GLY A 168 11.88 5.39 -13.16
N GLU A 169 10.72 6.04 -13.09
CA GLU A 169 10.39 7.15 -13.99
C GLU A 169 11.35 8.33 -13.83
N ASP A 170 11.62 8.73 -12.58
CA ASP A 170 12.54 9.82 -12.26
C ASP A 170 13.96 9.50 -12.74
N TYR A 171 14.41 8.24 -12.57
CA TYR A 171 15.71 7.79 -13.05
C TYR A 171 15.86 7.96 -14.55
N VAL A 172 14.92 7.46 -15.35
CA VAL A 172 15.05 7.56 -16.81
C VAL A 172 14.91 9.00 -17.32
N LYS A 173 14.08 9.83 -16.68
CA LYS A 173 14.01 11.29 -16.94
C LYS A 173 15.36 11.95 -16.66
N SER A 174 16.05 11.59 -15.57
CA SER A 174 17.39 12.12 -15.24
C SER A 174 18.45 11.74 -16.27
N LYS A 175 18.23 10.64 -17.02
CA LYS A 175 19.09 10.20 -18.15
C LYS A 175 18.67 10.81 -19.48
N GLY A 176 17.73 11.75 -19.48
CA GLY A 176 17.27 12.47 -20.68
C GLY A 176 16.33 11.65 -21.56
N PHE A 177 15.59 10.69 -20.99
CA PHE A 177 14.47 10.02 -21.65
C PHE A 177 13.17 10.79 -21.38
N ASP A 178 12.22 10.64 -22.31
CA ASP A 178 10.83 11.06 -22.14
C ASP A 178 9.94 9.81 -22.16
N PRO A 179 9.73 9.16 -21.00
CA PRO A 179 9.01 7.90 -20.94
C PRO A 179 7.50 8.12 -21.13
N VAL A 180 6.84 7.13 -21.76
CA VAL A 180 5.39 6.98 -21.67
C VAL A 180 5.07 6.61 -20.23
N SER A 181 4.35 7.49 -19.54
CA SER A 181 3.95 7.27 -18.14
C SER A 181 2.68 6.45 -18.05
N PHE A 182 2.68 5.42 -17.23
CA PHE A 182 1.55 4.53 -16.97
C PHE A 182 1.10 4.63 -15.51
N ALA A 183 -0.20 4.50 -15.27
CA ALA A 183 -0.76 4.66 -13.92
C ALA A 183 -0.42 3.49 -12.96
N SER A 184 -0.18 2.28 -13.49
CA SER A 184 0.08 1.08 -12.68
C SER A 184 1.13 0.17 -13.33
N SER A 185 1.68 -0.75 -12.55
CA SER A 185 2.63 -1.75 -13.05
C SER A 185 2.03 -2.65 -14.12
N ASP A 186 0.76 -3.01 -14.00
CA ASP A 186 0.02 -3.77 -15.02
C ASP A 186 -0.12 -3.00 -16.32
N ALA A 187 -0.39 -1.70 -16.24
CA ALA A 187 -0.45 -0.84 -17.42
C ALA A 187 0.92 -0.75 -18.11
N VAL A 188 2.02 -0.71 -17.34
CA VAL A 188 3.40 -0.77 -17.88
C VAL A 188 3.61 -2.07 -18.65
N LEU A 189 3.29 -3.22 -18.03
CA LEU A 189 3.44 -4.53 -18.66
C LEU A 189 2.57 -4.65 -19.92
N ASN A 190 1.32 -4.17 -19.85
CA ASN A 190 0.41 -4.19 -20.99
C ASN A 190 0.90 -3.30 -22.13
N GLY A 191 1.45 -2.12 -21.82
CA GLY A 191 2.09 -1.24 -22.81
C GLY A 191 3.23 -1.94 -23.58
N LEU A 192 4.04 -2.75 -22.87
CA LEU A 192 5.08 -3.57 -23.49
C LEU A 192 4.49 -4.74 -24.30
N ARG A 193 3.46 -5.44 -23.77
CA ARG A 193 2.81 -6.57 -24.45
C ARG A 193 2.16 -6.17 -25.77
N THR A 194 1.55 -4.99 -25.83
CA THR A 194 0.84 -4.46 -27.00
C THR A 194 1.77 -3.75 -27.99
N GLY A 195 3.06 -3.53 -27.63
CA GLY A 195 4.01 -2.81 -28.45
C GLY A 195 3.82 -1.29 -28.43
N GLN A 196 3.00 -0.75 -27.52
CA GLN A 196 2.89 0.70 -27.30
C GLN A 196 4.25 1.30 -26.94
N VAL A 197 5.04 0.55 -26.17
CA VAL A 197 6.46 0.81 -25.87
C VAL A 197 7.28 -0.43 -26.17
N GLN A 198 8.58 -0.29 -26.48
CA GLN A 198 9.47 -1.40 -26.80
C GLN A 198 10.41 -1.76 -25.65
N ALA A 199 10.48 -0.90 -24.66
CA ALA A 199 11.21 -1.11 -23.42
C ALA A 199 10.42 -0.52 -22.26
N VAL A 200 10.62 -1.06 -21.07
CA VAL A 200 10.09 -0.47 -19.83
C VAL A 200 11.15 -0.48 -18.75
N VAL A 201 11.09 0.52 -17.85
CA VAL A 201 11.89 0.56 -16.62
C VAL A 201 10.94 0.46 -15.43
N ILE A 202 11.22 -0.51 -14.58
CA ILE A 202 10.49 -0.77 -13.34
C ILE A 202 11.38 -1.59 -12.41
N ASP A 203 11.03 -1.70 -11.16
CA ASP A 203 11.79 -2.42 -10.14
C ASP A 203 12.06 -3.87 -10.55
N TYR A 204 13.32 -4.29 -10.41
CA TYR A 204 13.77 -5.62 -10.82
C TYR A 204 12.97 -6.78 -10.19
N PRO A 205 12.60 -6.75 -8.90
CA PRO A 205 11.77 -7.80 -8.31
C PRO A 205 10.40 -7.94 -8.96
N VAL A 206 9.81 -6.84 -9.42
CA VAL A 206 8.53 -6.85 -10.16
C VAL A 206 8.69 -7.53 -11.50
N VAL A 207 9.76 -7.20 -12.23
CA VAL A 207 10.09 -7.87 -13.49
C VAL A 207 10.29 -9.37 -13.29
N GLN A 208 10.99 -9.77 -12.23
CA GLN A 208 11.15 -11.18 -11.90
C GLN A 208 9.79 -11.86 -11.61
N GLY A 209 8.87 -11.16 -10.94
CA GLY A 209 7.50 -11.62 -10.73
C GLY A 209 6.77 -11.82 -12.07
N TRP A 210 6.86 -10.89 -12.99
CA TRP A 210 6.23 -10.99 -14.32
C TRP A 210 6.80 -12.14 -15.16
N LEU A 211 8.11 -12.39 -15.08
CA LEU A 211 8.80 -13.43 -15.83
C LEU A 211 8.57 -14.85 -15.26
N LYS A 212 7.89 -14.99 -14.11
CA LYS A 212 7.37 -16.30 -13.66
C LYS A 212 6.26 -16.83 -14.58
N ASP A 213 5.53 -15.92 -15.25
CA ASP A 213 4.58 -16.29 -16.30
C ASP A 213 5.34 -16.66 -17.58
N LYS A 214 5.13 -17.90 -18.06
CA LYS A 214 5.81 -18.43 -19.25
C LYS A 214 5.60 -17.57 -20.49
N ALA A 215 4.39 -17.02 -20.69
CA ALA A 215 4.10 -16.20 -21.86
C ALA A 215 4.95 -14.91 -21.85
N ASN A 216 5.18 -14.32 -20.69
CA ASN A 216 6.06 -13.19 -20.53
C ASN A 216 7.53 -13.59 -20.72
N ALA A 217 7.96 -14.69 -20.09
CA ALA A 217 9.33 -15.19 -20.18
C ALA A 217 9.71 -15.56 -21.62
N ASP A 218 8.78 -16.09 -22.40
CA ASP A 218 9.02 -16.42 -23.83
C ASP A 218 9.19 -15.16 -24.67
N LYS A 219 8.49 -14.07 -24.35
CA LYS A 219 8.45 -12.84 -25.15
C LYS A 219 9.46 -11.78 -24.72
N PHE A 220 9.71 -11.65 -23.42
CA PHE A 220 10.51 -10.56 -22.87
C PHE A 220 11.82 -11.02 -22.27
N LYS A 221 12.78 -10.11 -22.15
CA LYS A 221 14.06 -10.31 -21.47
C LYS A 221 14.51 -9.04 -20.75
N VAL A 222 15.21 -9.21 -19.65
CA VAL A 222 15.96 -8.13 -19.00
C VAL A 222 17.25 -7.89 -19.78
N VAL A 223 17.53 -6.63 -20.07
CA VAL A 223 18.79 -6.22 -20.75
C VAL A 223 19.70 -5.38 -19.85
N ASP A 224 19.16 -4.76 -18.82
CA ASP A 224 19.90 -4.03 -17.82
C ASP A 224 19.31 -4.27 -16.43
N ASN A 225 20.17 -4.44 -15.41
CA ASN A 225 19.83 -4.34 -14.01
C ASN A 225 20.56 -3.13 -13.44
N LEU A 226 19.81 -2.04 -13.25
CA LEU A 226 20.34 -0.76 -12.85
C LEU A 226 20.47 -0.71 -11.33
N LYS A 227 21.69 -0.82 -10.82
CA LYS A 227 21.97 -0.75 -9.38
C LYS A 227 21.80 0.69 -8.89
N THR A 228 20.58 1.05 -8.50
CA THR A 228 20.24 2.41 -8.05
C THR A 228 20.49 2.62 -6.56
N GLY A 229 20.74 1.56 -5.78
CA GLY A 229 20.91 1.63 -4.33
C GLY A 229 19.63 1.97 -3.59
N GLU A 230 18.49 1.68 -4.18
CA GLU A 230 17.17 1.97 -3.61
C GLU A 230 16.84 1.02 -2.46
N GLN A 231 16.21 1.58 -1.44
CA GLN A 231 15.72 0.82 -0.29
C GLN A 231 14.24 1.10 -0.08
N TYR A 232 13.46 0.06 0.19
CA TYR A 232 12.04 0.21 0.54
C TYR A 232 11.84 0.36 2.03
N GLY A 233 10.88 1.22 2.39
CA GLY A 233 10.36 1.37 3.74
C GLY A 233 8.85 1.50 3.72
N PHE A 234 8.21 1.08 4.81
CA PHE A 234 6.80 1.37 5.05
C PHE A 234 6.63 2.83 5.46
N THR A 235 5.55 3.46 5.03
CA THR A 235 5.33 4.87 5.36
C THR A 235 4.21 5.05 6.36
N VAL A 236 4.41 5.98 7.27
CA VAL A 236 3.41 6.43 8.23
C VAL A 236 3.24 7.95 8.12
N LYS A 237 2.12 8.45 8.67
CA LYS A 237 1.91 9.90 8.77
C LYS A 237 3.10 10.56 9.48
N LYS A 238 3.52 11.72 8.99
CA LYS A 238 4.58 12.50 9.60
C LYS A 238 4.34 12.70 11.10
N GLY A 239 5.34 12.34 11.91
CA GLY A 239 5.27 12.41 13.37
C GLY A 239 4.55 11.25 14.06
N ASN A 240 4.06 10.23 13.34
CA ASN A 240 3.49 9.02 13.94
C ASN A 240 4.59 8.06 14.39
N THR A 241 5.37 8.48 15.38
CA THR A 241 6.52 7.73 15.92
C THR A 241 6.11 6.39 16.52
N ALA A 242 4.98 6.34 17.23
CA ALA A 242 4.52 5.10 17.87
C ALA A 242 4.27 3.96 16.89
N LEU A 243 3.60 4.25 15.75
CA LEU A 243 3.37 3.22 14.72
C LEU A 243 4.66 2.88 13.99
N ARG A 244 5.50 3.87 13.67
CA ARG A 244 6.81 3.63 13.04
C ARG A 244 7.66 2.68 13.89
N GLU A 245 7.80 2.95 15.19
CA GLU A 245 8.56 2.10 16.11
C GLU A 245 7.96 0.69 16.26
N ALA A 246 6.63 0.56 16.20
CA ALA A 246 5.99 -0.76 16.19
C ALA A 246 6.33 -1.56 14.93
N ILE A 247 6.39 -0.89 13.76
CA ILE A 247 6.83 -1.51 12.51
C ILE A 247 8.30 -1.92 12.60
N ASP A 248 9.19 -1.01 13.01
CA ASP A 248 10.63 -1.27 13.11
C ASP A 248 10.94 -2.42 14.07
N LYS A 249 10.24 -2.48 15.21
CA LYS A 249 10.33 -3.58 16.17
C LYS A 249 9.92 -4.91 15.53
N ALA A 250 8.80 -4.95 14.82
CA ALA A 250 8.33 -6.18 14.17
C ALA A 250 9.30 -6.65 13.08
N LEU A 251 9.84 -5.72 12.27
CA LEU A 251 10.86 -6.03 11.27
C LEU A 251 12.14 -6.59 11.91
N LYS A 252 12.62 -5.96 12.98
CA LYS A 252 13.80 -6.42 13.73
C LYS A 252 13.60 -7.82 14.30
N GLN A 253 12.43 -8.08 14.90
CA GLN A 253 12.10 -9.40 15.43
C GLN A 253 12.03 -10.45 14.33
N ALA A 254 11.34 -10.16 13.21
CA ALA A 254 11.23 -11.08 12.09
C ALA A 254 12.60 -11.44 11.48
N LYS A 255 13.54 -10.48 11.44
CA LYS A 255 14.93 -10.73 11.01
C LYS A 255 15.65 -11.63 12.01
N ALA A 256 15.47 -11.38 13.31
CA ALA A 256 16.16 -12.12 14.38
C ALA A 256 15.69 -13.58 14.52
N ASP A 257 14.39 -13.86 14.35
CA ASP A 257 13.81 -15.20 14.51
C ASP A 257 13.71 -16.00 13.20
N GLY A 258 14.18 -15.45 12.09
CA GLY A 258 14.19 -16.08 10.77
C GLY A 258 12.86 -16.02 10.02
N THR A 259 11.83 -15.38 10.57
CA THR A 259 10.53 -15.21 9.91
C THR A 259 10.68 -14.38 8.63
N TYR A 260 11.49 -13.32 8.67
CA TYR A 260 11.78 -12.49 7.48
C TYR A 260 12.36 -13.35 6.34
N LYS A 261 13.35 -14.21 6.63
CA LYS A 261 13.94 -15.12 5.64
C LYS A 261 12.86 -16.02 5.00
N LYS A 262 12.01 -16.64 5.82
CA LYS A 262 10.92 -17.50 5.32
C LYS A 262 9.96 -16.75 4.40
N LEU A 263 9.55 -15.54 4.77
CA LEU A 263 8.68 -14.70 3.94
C LEU A 263 9.38 -14.25 2.65
N TYR A 264 10.66 -13.93 2.73
CA TYR A 264 11.46 -13.59 1.56
C TYR A 264 11.52 -14.76 0.57
N GLU A 265 11.83 -15.96 1.05
CA GLU A 265 11.90 -17.19 0.23
C GLU A 265 10.53 -17.55 -0.37
N GLN A 266 9.46 -17.30 0.37
CA GLN A 266 8.09 -17.56 -0.10
C GLN A 266 7.69 -16.64 -1.26
N TRP A 267 8.03 -15.35 -1.21
CA TRP A 267 7.51 -14.37 -2.14
C TRP A 267 8.52 -13.95 -3.21
N ILE A 268 9.75 -13.71 -2.81
CA ILE A 268 10.79 -13.12 -3.67
C ILE A 268 11.57 -14.22 -4.39
N GLY A 269 12.21 -15.12 -3.62
CA GLY A 269 13.06 -16.17 -4.12
C GLY A 269 14.15 -16.54 -3.12
N PRO A 270 15.21 -17.20 -3.55
CA PRO A 270 16.31 -17.60 -2.65
C PRO A 270 16.83 -16.40 -1.84
N TYR A 271 16.96 -16.61 -0.54
CA TYR A 271 17.44 -15.56 0.37
C TYR A 271 18.94 -15.36 0.25
N ASP A 272 19.35 -14.17 -0.13
CA ASP A 272 20.73 -13.71 -0.08
C ASP A 272 20.85 -12.61 0.98
N SER A 273 21.58 -12.90 2.06
CA SER A 273 21.74 -11.97 3.18
C SER A 273 22.49 -10.69 2.79
N SER A 274 23.26 -10.70 1.70
CA SER A 274 24.00 -9.53 1.22
C SER A 274 23.09 -8.46 0.57
N VAL A 275 21.90 -8.87 0.08
CA VAL A 275 20.95 -7.97 -0.59
C VAL A 275 19.59 -7.87 0.12
N ALA A 276 19.25 -8.85 0.96
CA ALA A 276 17.93 -8.93 1.58
C ALA A 276 17.81 -8.19 2.91
N SER A 277 18.90 -7.69 3.46
CA SER A 277 18.92 -7.07 4.79
C SER A 277 19.69 -5.75 4.75
N PRO A 278 19.07 -4.67 4.24
CA PRO A 278 19.70 -3.37 4.27
C PRO A 278 20.07 -3.00 5.72
N ALA A 279 21.28 -2.46 5.89
CA ALA A 279 21.72 -1.98 7.20
C ALA A 279 20.78 -0.86 7.65
N ALA A 280 20.36 -0.89 8.93
CA ALA A 280 19.68 0.25 9.53
C ALA A 280 20.63 1.46 9.46
N SER A 281 20.17 2.53 8.83
CA SER A 281 20.90 3.78 8.66
C SER A 281 20.75 4.69 9.87
#